data_01d868b1f7ddd39a2383430ff6693aa9
#
_entry.id   01d868b1f7ddd39a2383430ff6693aa9
#
_cell.length_a   1.000
_cell.length_b   1.000
_cell.length_c   1.000
_cell.angle_alpha   90.00
_cell.angle_beta   90.00
_cell.angle_gamma   90.00
#
_symmetry.space_group_name_H-M   'P 1'
#
loop_
_entity.id
_entity.type
_entity.pdbx_description
1 polymer ?
#
loop_
_entity_poly.entity_id
_entity_poly.type
_entity_poly.pdbx_seq_one_letter_code
_entity_poly.pdbx_strand_id
1 'polypeptide(L)'
;MQLVAMKNSEYNLLKDALVYDIISLDSVSEQIMNKQLEKIAKIHPYAITPPSTGGRWQTTYRDSKGNRKSVKAQSREELLKKLIPVYFSQEHIEKLTFEMLFEEWITYKSTVVNSQNTIKRHRQHYKKYFQDLSLATKKINNIDELELESICNNIVRDNNMSRKEWTNVKTILNGMYQYAIRKKYITENPMDSVVIFAKYRQVVRKTGKTQVYNTEELESLNSYLDSMYSETHDTVFLAVKLNFLLGLRVGELVALKWDDVVDNKLHVVREEVRDQSTNSLQVVEHTKTNHDRFVTLVPKAKAILELIENQSEYIFMRDGARITARQINYVLEKYAERMGVSTKSSHKIRKTYASNLNAKGVPLDCIREELGHADASTTLAYIYNPLTETETYNLIVSAL
;
A
#
# COMPACT_ATOMS: atom_id res chain seq x y z
N MET A 1 1.21 -14.20 37.44
CA MET A 1 2.11 -15.08 36.68
C MET A 1 2.58 -14.28 35.47
N GLN A 2 3.85 -13.92 35.46
CA GLN A 2 4.47 -13.05 34.45
C GLN A 2 4.37 -13.73 33.07
N LEU A 3 3.72 -13.05 32.11
CA LEU A 3 4.05 -13.23 30.71
C LEU A 3 5.41 -12.55 30.52
N VAL A 4 6.46 -13.32 30.66
CA VAL A 4 7.81 -12.96 30.26
C VAL A 4 7.74 -12.63 28.77
N ALA A 5 8.29 -11.49 28.37
CA ALA A 5 8.55 -11.23 26.97
C ALA A 5 9.33 -12.43 26.43
N MET A 6 8.72 -13.18 25.50
CA MET A 6 9.37 -14.35 24.91
C MET A 6 10.67 -13.87 24.27
N LYS A 7 11.80 -14.48 24.66
CA LYS A 7 13.07 -14.24 23.96
C LYS A 7 12.91 -14.65 22.50
N ASN A 8 13.59 -14.00 21.58
CA ASN A 8 13.53 -14.32 20.15
C ASN A 8 13.71 -15.83 19.85
N SER A 9 14.48 -16.55 20.69
CA SER A 9 14.65 -18.01 20.62
C SER A 9 13.37 -18.79 20.91
N GLU A 10 12.56 -18.36 21.88
CA GLU A 10 11.31 -19.01 22.26
C GLU A 10 10.20 -18.77 21.22
N TYR A 11 10.16 -17.58 20.62
CA TYR A 11 9.27 -17.26 19.51
C TYR A 11 9.59 -18.10 18.28
N ASN A 12 10.88 -18.26 17.93
CA ASN A 12 11.31 -19.11 16.82
C ASN A 12 10.98 -20.58 17.07
N LEU A 13 11.18 -21.07 18.27
CA LEU A 13 10.84 -22.44 18.64
C LEU A 13 9.32 -22.72 18.50
N LEU A 14 8.48 -21.76 18.88
CA LEU A 14 7.03 -21.88 18.76
C LEU A 14 6.58 -21.83 17.30
N LYS A 15 7.24 -21.01 16.50
CA LYS A 15 7.03 -20.92 15.05
C LYS A 15 7.45 -22.22 14.36
N ASP A 16 8.60 -22.77 14.72
CA ASP A 16 9.07 -24.03 14.15
C ASP A 16 8.14 -25.19 14.54
N ALA A 17 7.66 -25.25 15.80
CA ALA A 17 6.70 -26.24 16.25
C ALA A 17 5.36 -26.19 15.49
N LEU A 18 4.91 -24.99 15.04
CA LEU A 18 3.75 -24.84 14.17
C LEU A 18 4.05 -25.27 12.73
N VAL A 19 5.24 -24.94 12.19
CA VAL A 19 5.65 -25.29 10.82
C VAL A 19 5.83 -26.79 10.65
N TYR A 20 6.30 -27.49 11.69
CA TYR A 20 6.49 -28.95 11.69
C TYR A 20 5.28 -29.75 12.21
N ASP A 21 4.11 -29.12 12.31
CA ASP A 21 2.86 -29.72 12.81
C ASP A 21 2.99 -30.41 14.19
N ILE A 22 3.99 -30.03 15.00
CA ILE A 22 4.17 -30.53 16.38
C ILE A 22 3.04 -29.99 17.27
N ILE A 23 2.58 -28.75 17.00
CA ILE A 23 1.42 -28.15 17.65
C ILE A 23 0.51 -27.56 16.56
N SER A 24 -0.80 -27.76 16.70
CA SER A 24 -1.77 -27.10 15.81
C SER A 24 -2.31 -25.82 16.44
N LEU A 25 -2.63 -24.80 15.61
CA LEU A 25 -3.26 -23.57 16.09
C LEU A 25 -4.60 -23.84 16.78
N ASP A 26 -5.34 -24.84 16.30
CA ASP A 26 -6.64 -25.24 16.89
C ASP A 26 -6.45 -25.81 18.30
N SER A 27 -5.47 -26.69 18.50
CA SER A 27 -5.18 -27.27 19.81
C SER A 27 -4.69 -26.21 20.81
N VAL A 28 -3.87 -25.26 20.38
CA VAL A 28 -3.42 -24.14 21.21
C VAL A 28 -4.59 -23.22 21.57
N SER A 29 -5.45 -22.90 20.60
CA SER A 29 -6.65 -22.08 20.81
C SER A 29 -7.61 -22.73 21.79
N GLU A 30 -7.83 -24.05 21.68
CA GLU A 30 -8.66 -24.82 22.60
C GLU A 30 -8.08 -24.84 24.02
N GLN A 31 -6.79 -25.06 24.16
CA GLN A 31 -6.12 -25.01 25.46
C GLN A 31 -6.20 -23.66 26.12
N ILE A 32 -6.02 -22.57 25.35
CA ILE A 32 -6.18 -21.18 25.83
C ILE A 32 -7.61 -20.98 26.32
N MET A 33 -8.60 -21.35 25.53
CA MET A 33 -10.01 -21.24 25.89
C MET A 33 -10.32 -22.01 27.17
N ASN A 34 -9.87 -23.25 27.28
CA ASN A 34 -10.09 -24.06 28.48
C ASN A 34 -9.49 -23.43 29.75
N LYS A 35 -8.26 -22.90 29.66
CA LYS A 35 -7.64 -22.14 30.76
C LYS A 35 -8.39 -20.87 31.11
N GLN A 36 -8.94 -20.18 30.12
CA GLN A 36 -9.78 -18.98 30.36
C GLN A 36 -11.08 -19.36 31.08
N LEU A 37 -11.75 -20.43 30.67
CA LEU A 37 -12.96 -20.92 31.33
C LEU A 37 -12.69 -21.33 32.78
N GLU A 38 -11.61 -22.05 33.08
CA GLU A 38 -11.19 -22.40 34.44
C GLU A 38 -10.91 -21.18 35.30
N LYS A 39 -10.24 -20.15 34.71
CA LYS A 39 -9.93 -18.91 35.43
C LYS A 39 -11.21 -18.15 35.76
N ILE A 40 -12.16 -18.02 34.79
CA ILE A 40 -13.46 -17.38 35.02
C ILE A 40 -14.23 -18.11 36.14
N ALA A 41 -14.27 -19.44 36.10
CA ALA A 41 -14.96 -20.22 37.12
C ALA A 41 -14.44 -19.96 38.54
N LYS A 42 -13.14 -19.61 38.69
CA LYS A 42 -12.51 -19.28 39.97
C LYS A 42 -12.71 -17.84 40.42
N ILE A 43 -12.72 -16.88 39.49
CA ILE A 43 -12.76 -15.44 39.83
C ILE A 43 -14.15 -14.82 39.74
N HIS A 44 -15.14 -15.50 39.11
CA HIS A 44 -16.47 -14.97 38.94
C HIS A 44 -17.18 -14.81 40.30
N PRO A 45 -17.54 -13.58 40.72
CA PRO A 45 -18.00 -13.33 42.07
C PRO A 45 -19.49 -13.63 42.30
N TYR A 46 -20.22 -13.94 41.24
CA TYR A 46 -21.67 -14.14 41.31
C TYR A 46 -22.04 -15.63 41.14
N ALA A 47 -23.14 -16.03 41.79
CA ALA A 47 -23.63 -17.38 41.68
C ALA A 47 -23.98 -17.76 40.23
N ILE A 48 -23.53 -18.93 39.81
CA ILE A 48 -23.93 -19.57 38.55
C ILE A 48 -25.07 -20.51 38.86
N THR A 49 -26.26 -20.15 38.47
CA THR A 49 -27.49 -20.88 38.77
C THR A 49 -27.79 -21.93 37.68
N PRO A 50 -27.89 -23.22 38.01
CA PRO A 50 -28.29 -24.25 37.07
C PRO A 50 -29.75 -24.02 36.60
N PRO A 51 -30.16 -24.60 35.45
CA PRO A 51 -31.50 -24.51 34.99
C PRO A 51 -32.50 -25.22 35.91
N SER A 52 -33.61 -24.58 36.22
CA SER A 52 -34.80 -25.30 36.65
C SER A 52 -35.41 -26.04 35.46
N THR A 53 -36.37 -26.95 35.69
CA THR A 53 -37.00 -27.80 34.66
C THR A 53 -37.35 -27.00 33.40
N GLY A 54 -36.63 -27.24 32.28
CA GLY A 54 -36.78 -26.54 31.01
C GLY A 54 -36.09 -25.19 30.91
N GLY A 55 -35.30 -24.78 31.91
CA GLY A 55 -34.64 -23.47 31.95
C GLY A 55 -33.24 -23.43 31.31
N ARG A 56 -32.54 -22.32 31.53
CA ARG A 56 -31.17 -22.10 31.07
C ARG A 56 -30.25 -21.79 32.25
N TRP A 57 -28.98 -22.13 32.12
CA TRP A 57 -27.96 -21.66 33.03
C TRP A 57 -27.90 -20.14 33.02
N GLN A 58 -27.79 -19.50 34.18
CA GLN A 58 -27.75 -18.05 34.28
C GLN A 58 -26.82 -17.55 35.35
N THR A 59 -26.28 -16.38 35.13
CA THR A 59 -25.50 -15.62 36.10
C THR A 59 -25.63 -14.12 35.82
N THR A 60 -25.03 -13.28 36.66
CA THR A 60 -24.94 -11.84 36.42
C THR A 60 -23.49 -11.41 36.44
N TYR A 61 -23.18 -10.29 35.79
CA TYR A 61 -21.89 -9.64 35.86
C TYR A 61 -22.07 -8.12 35.88
N ARG A 62 -21.02 -7.36 36.20
CA ARG A 62 -21.02 -5.90 36.02
C ARG A 62 -20.28 -5.56 34.74
N ASP A 63 -20.88 -4.67 33.93
CA ASP A 63 -20.21 -4.14 32.73
C ASP A 63 -19.15 -3.09 33.12
N SER A 64 -18.40 -2.56 32.14
CA SER A 64 -17.36 -1.55 32.32
C SER A 64 -17.87 -0.25 32.96
N LYS A 65 -19.20 0.01 32.95
CA LYS A 65 -19.85 1.15 33.60
C LYS A 65 -20.38 0.82 35.00
N GLY A 66 -20.12 -0.41 35.51
CA GLY A 66 -20.60 -0.87 36.80
C GLY A 66 -22.03 -1.39 36.82
N ASN A 67 -22.77 -1.35 35.70
CA ASN A 67 -24.15 -1.79 35.64
C ASN A 67 -24.25 -3.31 35.71
N ARG A 68 -25.23 -3.81 36.46
CA ARG A 68 -25.51 -5.26 36.56
C ARG A 68 -26.22 -5.76 35.32
N LYS A 69 -25.60 -6.75 34.64
CA LYS A 69 -26.14 -7.44 33.45
C LYS A 69 -26.39 -8.90 33.74
N SER A 70 -27.41 -9.47 33.13
CA SER A 70 -27.70 -10.92 33.21
C SER A 70 -27.24 -11.59 31.92
N VAL A 71 -26.69 -12.79 32.02
CA VAL A 71 -26.33 -13.67 30.91
C VAL A 71 -26.93 -15.04 31.11
N LYS A 72 -27.42 -15.63 30.01
CA LYS A 72 -28.08 -16.96 30.00
C LYS A 72 -27.50 -17.81 28.87
N ALA A 73 -27.40 -19.14 29.10
CA ALA A 73 -26.88 -20.09 28.11
C ALA A 73 -27.52 -21.49 28.31
N GLN A 74 -27.39 -22.37 27.31
CA GLN A 74 -27.93 -23.71 27.40
C GLN A 74 -27.09 -24.61 28.26
N SER A 75 -25.74 -24.41 28.30
CA SER A 75 -24.81 -25.16 29.14
C SER A 75 -24.01 -24.21 30.05
N ARG A 76 -23.40 -24.77 31.11
CA ARG A 76 -22.48 -24.07 31.99
C ARG A 76 -21.24 -23.56 31.23
N GLU A 77 -20.74 -24.39 30.32
CA GLU A 77 -19.56 -24.05 29.50
C GLU A 77 -19.89 -22.88 28.56
N GLU A 78 -21.03 -22.93 27.85
CA GLU A 78 -21.48 -21.81 26.99
C GLU A 78 -21.69 -20.53 27.80
N LEU A 79 -22.17 -20.63 29.04
CA LEU A 79 -22.33 -19.49 29.93
C LEU A 79 -20.97 -18.85 30.24
N LEU A 80 -19.98 -19.68 30.59
CA LEU A 80 -18.60 -19.21 30.87
C LEU A 80 -17.95 -18.62 29.60
N LYS A 81 -18.16 -19.24 28.42
CA LYS A 81 -17.69 -18.68 27.13
C LYS A 81 -18.23 -17.27 26.89
N LYS A 82 -19.48 -17.01 27.21
CA LYS A 82 -20.10 -15.66 27.12
C LYS A 82 -19.49 -14.65 28.09
N LEU A 83 -18.84 -15.10 29.16
CA LEU A 83 -18.13 -14.26 30.12
C LEU A 83 -16.68 -13.98 29.73
N ILE A 84 -16.08 -14.72 28.79
CA ILE A 84 -14.71 -14.50 28.33
C ILE A 84 -14.48 -13.02 27.94
N PRO A 85 -15.30 -12.40 27.07
CA PRO A 85 -15.09 -11.00 26.71
C PRO A 85 -15.25 -10.05 27.88
N VAL A 86 -15.96 -10.39 28.93
CA VAL A 86 -16.13 -9.55 30.10
C VAL A 86 -14.87 -9.51 30.97
N TYR A 87 -14.28 -10.68 31.23
CA TYR A 87 -13.14 -10.80 32.15
C TYR A 87 -11.77 -10.59 31.48
N PHE A 88 -11.63 -11.04 30.25
CA PHE A 88 -10.33 -11.03 29.57
C PHE A 88 -10.14 -9.82 28.65
N SER A 89 -11.21 -9.13 28.22
CA SER A 89 -11.03 -7.88 27.49
C SER A 89 -10.46 -6.77 28.41
N GLN A 90 -10.90 -6.68 29.66
CA GLN A 90 -10.33 -5.70 30.59
C GLN A 90 -8.86 -6.01 30.94
N GLU A 91 -8.54 -7.29 31.23
CA GLU A 91 -7.15 -7.70 31.49
C GLU A 91 -6.26 -7.48 30.25
N HIS A 92 -6.79 -7.71 29.05
CA HIS A 92 -6.09 -7.42 27.81
C HIS A 92 -5.85 -5.92 27.64
N ILE A 93 -6.88 -5.09 27.81
CA ILE A 93 -6.77 -3.62 27.69
C ILE A 93 -5.76 -3.05 28.71
N GLU A 94 -5.74 -3.55 29.96
CA GLU A 94 -4.81 -3.11 30.99
C GLU A 94 -3.35 -3.46 30.68
N LYS A 95 -3.11 -4.46 29.84
CA LYS A 95 -1.77 -4.92 29.43
C LYS A 95 -1.37 -4.48 28.04
N LEU A 96 -2.32 -3.94 27.26
CA LEU A 96 -2.13 -3.61 25.85
C LEU A 96 -1.11 -2.48 25.72
N THR A 97 0.03 -2.81 25.10
CA THR A 97 1.08 -1.83 24.78
C THR A 97 0.85 -1.22 23.39
N PHE A 98 1.55 -0.15 23.09
CA PHE A 98 1.52 0.47 21.76
C PHE A 98 1.95 -0.50 20.65
N GLU A 99 2.98 -1.30 20.90
CA GLU A 99 3.43 -2.34 19.96
C GLU A 99 2.37 -3.43 19.75
N MET A 100 1.76 -3.92 20.84
CA MET A 100 0.67 -4.91 20.74
C MET A 100 -0.51 -4.35 19.95
N LEU A 101 -0.88 -3.09 20.16
CA LEU A 101 -1.94 -2.42 19.40
C LEU A 101 -1.57 -2.32 17.91
N PHE A 102 -0.31 -2.04 17.57
CA PHE A 102 0.14 -2.03 16.18
C PHE A 102 0.00 -3.40 15.54
N GLU A 103 0.43 -4.49 16.21
CA GLU A 103 0.37 -5.84 15.66
C GLU A 103 -1.09 -6.32 15.48
N GLU A 104 -1.98 -6.00 16.40
CA GLU A 104 -3.41 -6.28 16.24
C GLU A 104 -4.01 -5.51 15.05
N TRP A 105 -3.72 -4.22 14.98
CA TRP A 105 -4.23 -3.37 13.90
C TRP A 105 -3.71 -3.80 12.54
N ILE A 106 -2.40 -4.08 12.40
CA ILE A 106 -1.83 -4.46 11.10
C ILE A 106 -2.32 -5.83 10.65
N THR A 107 -2.56 -6.75 11.59
CA THR A 107 -3.18 -8.06 11.32
C THR A 107 -4.60 -7.87 10.82
N TYR A 108 -5.44 -7.08 11.52
CA TYR A 108 -6.77 -6.74 11.04
C TYR A 108 -6.71 -6.06 9.66
N LYS A 109 -5.82 -5.08 9.48
CA LYS A 109 -5.70 -4.36 8.21
C LYS A 109 -5.31 -5.29 7.06
N SER A 110 -4.53 -6.32 7.30
CA SER A 110 -4.16 -7.31 6.28
C SER A 110 -5.35 -8.13 5.76
N THR A 111 -6.43 -8.27 6.55
CA THR A 111 -7.65 -8.97 6.12
C THR A 111 -8.60 -8.10 5.28
N VAL A 112 -8.47 -6.76 5.35
CA VAL A 112 -9.38 -5.81 4.67
C VAL A 112 -8.73 -5.04 3.52
N VAL A 113 -7.41 -5.11 3.38
CA VAL A 113 -6.66 -4.40 2.34
C VAL A 113 -6.05 -5.38 1.36
N ASN A 114 -6.42 -5.27 0.09
CA ASN A 114 -5.93 -6.16 -0.97
C ASN A 114 -4.42 -6.00 -1.26
N SER A 115 -3.86 -4.80 -1.02
CA SER A 115 -2.47 -4.51 -1.35
C SER A 115 -1.50 -4.89 -0.23
N GLN A 116 -0.81 -6.00 -0.38
CA GLN A 116 0.27 -6.44 0.51
C GLN A 116 1.42 -5.43 0.62
N ASN A 117 1.66 -4.64 -0.44
CA ASN A 117 2.63 -3.55 -0.41
C ASN A 117 2.30 -2.48 0.63
N THR A 118 1.01 -2.22 0.87
CA THR A 118 0.56 -1.28 1.91
C THR A 118 0.91 -1.81 3.30
N ILE A 119 0.67 -3.08 3.57
CA ILE A 119 0.98 -3.74 4.84
C ILE A 119 2.50 -3.72 5.08
N LYS A 120 3.29 -4.13 4.08
CA LYS A 120 4.76 -4.11 4.16
C LYS A 120 5.29 -2.70 4.47
N ARG A 121 4.74 -1.67 3.81
CA ARG A 121 5.14 -0.27 4.05
C ARG A 121 4.79 0.19 5.47
N HIS A 122 3.63 -0.17 5.99
CA HIS A 122 3.27 0.17 7.37
C HIS A 122 4.20 -0.49 8.38
N ARG A 123 4.56 -1.78 8.19
CA ARG A 123 5.56 -2.47 9.04
C ARG A 123 6.94 -1.81 8.96
N GLN A 124 7.38 -1.42 7.76
CA GLN A 124 8.66 -0.70 7.57
C GLN A 124 8.66 0.66 8.28
N HIS A 125 7.56 1.43 8.19
CA HIS A 125 7.43 2.71 8.88
C HIS A 125 7.37 2.51 10.40
N TYR A 126 6.62 1.53 10.91
CA TYR A 126 6.59 1.22 12.34
C TYR A 126 7.99 0.88 12.85
N LYS A 127 8.67 -0.04 12.17
CA LYS A 127 10.05 -0.43 12.51
C LYS A 127 10.99 0.77 12.53
N LYS A 128 10.88 1.66 11.55
CA LYS A 128 11.79 2.82 11.42
C LYS A 128 11.55 3.89 12.46
N TYR A 129 10.30 4.14 12.85
CA TYR A 129 9.95 5.34 13.60
C TYR A 129 9.47 5.09 15.04
N PHE A 130 9.05 3.87 15.38
CA PHE A 130 8.41 3.58 16.65
C PHE A 130 9.03 2.42 17.43
N GLN A 131 9.57 1.40 16.77
CA GLN A 131 9.99 0.15 17.41
C GLN A 131 10.99 0.37 18.54
N ASP A 132 11.94 1.26 18.36
CA ASP A 132 13.02 1.51 19.32
C ASP A 132 12.71 2.64 20.32
N LEU A 133 11.50 3.20 20.27
CA LEU A 133 11.06 4.20 21.23
C LEU A 133 10.51 3.56 22.49
N SER A 134 10.66 4.24 23.64
CA SER A 134 10.01 3.85 24.91
C SER A 134 8.49 3.72 24.78
N LEU A 135 7.90 4.43 23.82
CA LEU A 135 6.48 4.33 23.47
C LEU A 135 6.05 2.92 23.10
N ALA A 136 6.89 2.12 22.42
CA ALA A 136 6.52 0.78 21.95
C ALA A 136 6.06 -0.12 23.10
N THR A 137 6.75 -0.07 24.22
CA THR A 137 6.45 -0.89 25.41
C THR A 137 5.46 -0.24 26.37
N LYS A 138 5.07 1.02 26.11
CA LYS A 138 4.15 1.75 26.97
C LYS A 138 2.72 1.29 26.78
N LYS A 139 1.98 1.13 27.89
CA LYS A 139 0.55 0.78 27.84
C LYS A 139 -0.25 1.92 27.22
N ILE A 140 -1.19 1.60 26.33
CA ILE A 140 -1.97 2.61 25.59
C ILE A 140 -2.74 3.58 26.50
N ASN A 141 -3.24 3.10 27.62
CA ASN A 141 -3.97 3.92 28.59
C ASN A 141 -3.07 4.86 29.39
N ASN A 142 -1.76 4.70 29.33
CA ASN A 142 -0.77 5.51 30.04
C ASN A 142 -0.02 6.47 29.10
N ILE A 143 -0.43 6.52 27.83
CA ILE A 143 0.15 7.46 26.85
C ILE A 143 -0.58 8.78 27.02
N ASP A 144 0.13 9.76 27.54
CA ASP A 144 -0.35 11.13 27.64
C ASP A 144 -0.31 11.82 26.28
N GLU A 145 -1.30 12.70 26.02
CA GLU A 145 -1.42 13.42 24.74
C GLU A 145 -0.23 14.34 24.46
N LEU A 146 0.26 15.06 25.48
CA LEU A 146 1.43 15.93 25.34
C LEU A 146 2.72 15.14 25.10
N GLU A 147 2.84 13.97 25.73
CA GLU A 147 3.94 13.05 25.47
C GLU A 147 3.88 12.53 24.02
N LEU A 148 2.71 12.11 23.55
CA LEU A 148 2.52 11.66 22.18
C LEU A 148 2.84 12.79 21.17
N GLU A 149 2.38 14.01 21.45
CA GLU A 149 2.69 15.19 20.66
C GLU A 149 4.21 15.46 20.60
N SER A 150 4.88 15.40 21.77
CA SER A 150 6.34 15.55 21.85
C SER A 150 7.07 14.49 21.02
N ILE A 151 6.66 13.23 21.13
CA ILE A 151 7.23 12.12 20.33
C ILE A 151 7.01 12.38 18.83
N CYS A 152 5.81 12.77 18.42
CA CYS A 152 5.49 13.08 17.03
C CYS A 152 6.35 14.23 16.49
N ASN A 153 6.54 15.30 17.27
CA ASN A 153 7.39 16.42 16.92
C ASN A 153 8.87 16.00 16.78
N ASN A 154 9.35 15.16 17.71
CA ASN A 154 10.71 14.62 17.65
C ASN A 154 10.93 13.76 16.41
N ILE A 155 9.97 12.87 16.08
CA ILE A 155 10.03 12.05 14.85
C ILE A 155 10.16 12.94 13.61
N VAL A 156 9.37 14.00 13.50
CA VAL A 156 9.43 14.95 12.38
C VAL A 156 10.77 15.65 12.31
N ARG A 157 11.26 16.17 13.43
CA ARG A 157 12.52 16.91 13.54
C ARG A 157 13.73 16.02 13.27
N ASP A 158 13.86 14.90 13.97
CA ASP A 158 15.05 14.07 13.98
C ASP A 158 15.23 13.31 12.66
N ASN A 159 14.12 13.04 11.94
CA ASN A 159 14.16 12.46 10.60
C ASN A 159 14.07 13.51 9.48
N ASN A 160 14.11 14.80 9.78
CA ASN A 160 14.00 15.88 8.81
C ASN A 160 12.88 15.64 7.78
N MET A 161 11.66 15.34 8.30
CA MET A 161 10.54 14.90 7.46
C MET A 161 9.93 16.03 6.64
N SER A 162 9.54 15.72 5.41
CA SER A 162 8.57 16.55 4.67
C SER A 162 7.15 16.34 5.21
N ARG A 163 6.25 17.29 4.93
CA ARG A 163 4.82 17.16 5.33
C ARG A 163 4.19 15.84 4.82
N LYS A 164 4.56 15.41 3.60
CA LYS A 164 4.03 14.18 3.01
C LYS A 164 4.54 12.93 3.74
N GLU A 165 5.82 12.88 4.12
CA GLU A 165 6.38 11.77 4.90
C GLU A 165 5.69 11.66 6.25
N TRP A 166 5.50 12.78 6.95
CA TRP A 166 4.73 12.81 8.18
C TRP A 166 3.28 12.33 7.99
N THR A 167 2.60 12.77 6.94
CA THR A 167 1.22 12.31 6.63
C THR A 167 1.14 10.79 6.51
N ASN A 168 2.14 10.14 5.91
CA ASN A 168 2.20 8.68 5.82
C ASN A 168 2.36 8.02 7.20
N VAL A 169 3.15 8.60 8.09
CA VAL A 169 3.33 8.12 9.48
C VAL A 169 2.06 8.36 10.29
N LYS A 170 1.49 9.56 10.22
CA LYS A 170 0.21 9.91 10.89
C LYS A 170 -0.92 8.96 10.49
N THR A 171 -0.95 8.50 9.25
CA THR A 171 -1.95 7.51 8.78
C THR A 171 -1.89 6.19 9.54
N ILE A 172 -0.70 5.77 9.98
CA ILE A 172 -0.53 4.54 10.79
C ILE A 172 -1.09 4.79 12.19
N LEU A 173 -0.69 5.88 12.83
CA LEU A 173 -1.14 6.24 14.18
C LEU A 173 -2.67 6.37 14.24
N ASN A 174 -3.24 7.15 13.32
CA ASN A 174 -4.69 7.28 13.21
C ASN A 174 -5.37 5.93 12.98
N GLY A 175 -4.81 5.08 12.11
CA GLY A 175 -5.34 3.74 11.85
C GLY A 175 -5.37 2.86 13.11
N MET A 176 -4.28 2.87 13.89
CA MET A 176 -4.16 2.14 15.14
C MET A 176 -5.17 2.61 16.19
N TYR A 177 -5.25 3.92 16.43
CA TYR A 177 -6.15 4.47 17.44
C TYR A 177 -7.62 4.35 17.03
N GLN A 178 -7.97 4.52 15.75
CA GLN A 178 -9.33 4.25 15.26
C GLN A 178 -9.71 2.76 15.41
N TYR A 179 -8.77 1.85 15.24
CA TYR A 179 -8.99 0.44 15.54
C TYR A 179 -9.22 0.21 17.03
N ALA A 180 -8.42 0.85 17.90
CA ALA A 180 -8.57 0.77 19.35
C ALA A 180 -9.95 1.29 19.83
N ILE A 181 -10.46 2.38 19.23
CA ILE A 181 -11.80 2.91 19.51
C ILE A 181 -12.87 1.88 19.09
N ARG A 182 -12.78 1.31 17.90
CA ARG A 182 -13.74 0.28 17.41
C ARG A 182 -13.74 -0.96 18.31
N LYS A 183 -12.59 -1.32 18.85
CA LYS A 183 -12.43 -2.41 19.83
C LYS A 183 -12.85 -2.01 21.25
N LYS A 184 -13.17 -0.73 21.48
CA LYS A 184 -13.51 -0.16 22.78
C LYS A 184 -12.37 -0.27 23.80
N TYR A 185 -11.13 -0.21 23.33
CA TYR A 185 -9.94 -0.16 24.16
C TYR A 185 -9.71 1.24 24.74
N ILE A 186 -10.03 2.25 23.94
CA ILE A 186 -10.03 3.68 24.29
C ILE A 186 -11.31 4.35 23.81
N THR A 187 -11.62 5.53 24.34
CA THR A 187 -12.83 6.31 24.01
C THR A 187 -12.57 7.37 22.94
N GLU A 188 -11.36 7.92 22.89
CA GLU A 188 -11.00 9.05 22.04
C GLU A 188 -9.69 8.76 21.32
N ASN A 189 -9.47 9.43 20.19
CA ASN A 189 -8.23 9.29 19.43
C ASN A 189 -7.22 10.36 19.91
N PRO A 190 -6.13 9.99 20.59
CA PRO A 190 -5.17 10.98 21.09
C PRO A 190 -4.44 11.74 19.96
N MET A 191 -4.50 11.25 18.71
CA MET A 191 -3.95 11.96 17.54
C MET A 191 -4.78 13.17 17.11
N ASP A 192 -6.00 13.34 17.61
CA ASP A 192 -6.86 14.47 17.24
C ASP A 192 -6.37 15.77 17.87
N SER A 193 -5.72 15.69 19.05
CA SER A 193 -5.09 16.83 19.76
C SER A 193 -3.65 17.12 19.34
N VAL A 194 -2.97 16.17 18.64
CA VAL A 194 -1.54 16.30 18.29
C VAL A 194 -1.32 17.38 17.23
N VAL A 195 -0.54 18.41 17.61
CA VAL A 195 -0.09 19.50 16.73
C VAL A 195 1.41 19.35 16.44
N ILE A 196 1.80 19.51 15.18
CA ILE A 196 3.21 19.46 14.78
C ILE A 196 3.75 20.89 14.68
N PHE A 197 4.57 21.28 15.63
CA PHE A 197 5.31 22.53 15.67
C PHE A 197 6.68 22.44 14.98
N ALA A 198 7.23 21.21 14.88
CA ALA A 198 8.49 20.97 14.22
C ALA A 198 8.42 21.41 12.74
N LYS A 199 9.48 22.08 12.26
CA LYS A 199 9.57 22.53 10.88
C LYS A 199 9.72 21.32 9.95
N TYR A 200 8.85 21.25 8.96
CA TYR A 200 8.98 20.27 7.90
C TYR A 200 10.11 20.64 6.94
N ARG A 201 10.82 19.63 6.45
CA ARG A 201 11.76 19.80 5.35
C ARG A 201 11.03 20.35 4.13
N GLN A 202 11.56 21.44 3.57
CA GLN A 202 11.07 21.99 2.32
C GLN A 202 11.36 21.01 1.18
N VAL A 203 10.34 20.73 0.38
CA VAL A 203 10.48 19.91 -0.82
C VAL A 203 10.66 20.83 -2.01
N VAL A 204 11.77 20.67 -2.73
CA VAL A 204 12.01 21.42 -3.97
C VAL A 204 10.86 21.19 -4.93
N ARG A 205 10.31 22.28 -5.46
CA ARG A 205 9.22 22.22 -6.45
C ARG A 205 9.70 21.47 -7.69
N LYS A 206 8.97 20.44 -8.07
CA LYS A 206 9.25 19.69 -9.30
C LYS A 206 8.96 20.56 -10.51
N THR A 207 9.92 20.68 -11.41
CA THR A 207 9.79 21.42 -12.65
C THR A 207 9.58 20.48 -13.83
N GLY A 208 9.13 21.00 -14.98
CA GLY A 208 9.01 20.24 -16.22
C GLY A 208 10.32 19.54 -16.57
N LYS A 209 11.44 20.24 -16.50
CA LYS A 209 12.79 19.72 -16.78
C LYS A 209 13.12 18.39 -16.06
N THR A 210 12.62 18.19 -14.82
CA THR A 210 12.85 16.96 -14.05
C THR A 210 11.72 15.95 -14.13
N GLN A 211 10.56 16.32 -14.66
CA GLN A 211 9.34 15.50 -14.60
C GLN A 211 8.90 14.94 -15.94
N VAL A 212 9.23 15.58 -17.03
CA VAL A 212 8.86 15.16 -18.40
C VAL A 212 10.07 15.24 -19.32
N TYR A 213 10.00 14.56 -20.44
CA TYR A 213 10.94 14.69 -21.54
C TYR A 213 10.49 15.86 -22.42
N ASN A 214 11.41 16.80 -22.73
CA ASN A 214 11.16 17.84 -23.73
C ASN A 214 11.40 17.29 -25.15
N THR A 215 11.17 18.12 -26.17
CA THR A 215 11.30 17.72 -27.57
C THR A 215 12.70 17.21 -27.90
N GLU A 216 13.76 17.92 -27.50
CA GLU A 216 15.18 17.53 -27.75
C GLU A 216 15.54 16.22 -27.05
N GLU A 217 15.14 16.06 -25.78
CA GLU A 217 15.37 14.83 -25.02
C GLU A 217 14.64 13.63 -25.64
N LEU A 218 13.44 13.84 -26.19
CA LEU A 218 12.66 12.82 -26.88
C LEU A 218 13.32 12.40 -28.20
N GLU A 219 13.82 13.32 -28.98
CA GLU A 219 14.55 13.04 -30.22
C GLU A 219 15.81 12.25 -29.95
N SER A 220 16.61 12.69 -28.95
CA SER A 220 17.81 11.98 -28.53
C SER A 220 17.51 10.56 -28.05
N LEU A 221 16.47 10.39 -27.20
CA LEU A 221 16.07 9.09 -26.71
C LEU A 221 15.55 8.18 -27.83
N ASN A 222 14.73 8.70 -28.76
CA ASN A 222 14.23 7.93 -29.89
C ASN A 222 15.38 7.44 -30.77
N SER A 223 16.37 8.30 -31.07
CA SER A 223 17.56 7.90 -31.84
C SER A 223 18.35 6.78 -31.16
N TYR A 224 18.49 6.85 -29.82
CA TYR A 224 19.10 5.78 -29.03
C TYR A 224 18.30 4.49 -29.11
N LEU A 225 16.97 4.55 -28.94
CA LEU A 225 16.09 3.37 -28.98
C LEU A 225 16.12 2.71 -30.36
N ASP A 226 16.11 3.51 -31.43
CA ASP A 226 16.15 3.00 -32.81
C ASP A 226 17.49 2.32 -33.12
N SER A 227 18.64 2.92 -32.69
CA SER A 227 19.97 2.29 -32.82
C SER A 227 20.02 0.95 -32.09
N MET A 228 19.58 0.94 -30.82
CA MET A 228 19.62 -0.27 -30.00
C MET A 228 18.70 -1.38 -30.53
N TYR A 229 17.52 -1.00 -31.04
CA TYR A 229 16.62 -1.97 -31.67
C TYR A 229 17.22 -2.54 -32.95
N SER A 230 17.82 -1.70 -33.80
CA SER A 230 18.47 -2.15 -35.05
C SER A 230 19.64 -3.11 -34.78
N GLU A 231 20.36 -2.92 -33.68
CA GLU A 231 21.49 -3.77 -33.29
C GLU A 231 21.08 -5.10 -32.67
N THR A 232 20.00 -5.10 -31.87
CA THR A 232 19.66 -6.23 -30.98
C THR A 232 18.35 -6.94 -31.32
N HIS A 233 17.46 -6.28 -32.05
CA HIS A 233 16.07 -6.69 -32.32
C HIS A 233 15.25 -6.94 -31.05
N ASP A 234 15.70 -6.38 -29.90
CA ASP A 234 15.02 -6.54 -28.62
C ASP A 234 13.79 -5.62 -28.52
N THR A 235 12.62 -6.22 -28.39
CA THR A 235 11.34 -5.51 -28.34
C THR A 235 11.18 -4.56 -27.14
N VAL A 236 12.04 -4.65 -26.13
CA VAL A 236 12.06 -3.74 -24.99
C VAL A 236 12.24 -2.27 -25.42
N PHE A 237 13.02 -2.02 -26.47
CA PHE A 237 13.25 -0.67 -27.00
C PHE A 237 11.99 -0.13 -27.69
N LEU A 238 11.29 -0.98 -28.44
CA LEU A 238 9.99 -0.64 -29.04
C LEU A 238 8.92 -0.41 -27.99
N ALA A 239 8.93 -1.18 -26.89
CA ALA A 239 8.00 -0.98 -25.77
C ALA A 239 8.19 0.40 -25.11
N VAL A 240 9.43 0.84 -24.88
CA VAL A 240 9.70 2.19 -24.38
C VAL A 240 9.17 3.25 -25.34
N LYS A 241 9.46 3.11 -26.64
CA LYS A 241 9.04 4.05 -27.69
C LYS A 241 7.50 4.12 -27.79
N LEU A 242 6.85 2.96 -27.80
CA LEU A 242 5.39 2.85 -27.85
C LEU A 242 4.73 3.55 -26.65
N ASN A 243 5.32 3.44 -25.46
CA ASN A 243 4.73 4.01 -24.24
C ASN A 243 4.66 5.54 -24.23
N PHE A 244 5.50 6.24 -24.99
CA PHE A 244 5.37 7.68 -25.21
C PHE A 244 4.11 8.05 -26.00
N LEU A 245 3.54 7.10 -26.76
CA LEU A 245 2.34 7.27 -27.57
C LEU A 245 1.07 6.75 -26.87
N LEU A 246 1.21 5.97 -25.78
CA LEU A 246 0.08 5.35 -25.08
C LEU A 246 -0.06 5.80 -23.63
N GLY A 247 1.02 6.29 -23.00
CA GLY A 247 0.99 6.77 -21.61
C GLY A 247 0.63 5.71 -20.56
N LEU A 248 0.87 4.43 -20.81
CA LEU A 248 0.52 3.35 -19.91
C LEU A 248 1.36 3.33 -18.63
N ARG A 249 0.82 2.75 -17.55
CA ARG A 249 1.67 2.35 -16.41
C ARG A 249 2.61 1.25 -16.88
N VAL A 250 3.83 1.24 -16.35
CA VAL A 250 4.83 0.25 -16.82
C VAL A 250 4.39 -1.20 -16.62
N GLY A 251 3.65 -1.50 -15.55
CA GLY A 251 3.08 -2.82 -15.33
C GLY A 251 2.01 -3.20 -16.35
N GLU A 252 1.20 -2.22 -16.80
CA GLU A 252 0.21 -2.40 -17.87
C GLU A 252 0.91 -2.66 -19.22
N LEU A 253 1.92 -1.83 -19.56
CA LEU A 253 2.68 -1.94 -20.80
C LEU A 253 3.28 -3.33 -21.01
N VAL A 254 3.98 -3.85 -20.01
CA VAL A 254 4.66 -5.15 -20.11
C VAL A 254 3.71 -6.35 -20.08
N ALA A 255 2.46 -6.14 -19.69
CA ALA A 255 1.42 -7.17 -19.64
C ALA A 255 0.51 -7.20 -20.88
N LEU A 256 0.79 -6.36 -21.89
CA LEU A 256 -0.02 -6.30 -23.12
C LEU A 256 0.04 -7.59 -23.92
N LYS A 257 -1.11 -8.02 -24.39
CA LYS A 257 -1.30 -9.15 -25.31
C LYS A 257 -1.77 -8.66 -26.68
N TRP A 258 -1.58 -9.48 -27.70
CA TRP A 258 -2.06 -9.14 -29.06
C TRP A 258 -3.59 -9.01 -29.11
N ASP A 259 -4.32 -9.80 -28.34
CA ASP A 259 -5.78 -9.73 -28.24
C ASP A 259 -6.30 -8.43 -27.62
N ASP A 260 -5.44 -7.64 -26.99
CA ASP A 260 -5.79 -6.32 -26.47
C ASP A 260 -5.89 -5.26 -27.57
N VAL A 261 -5.34 -5.54 -28.76
CA VAL A 261 -5.37 -4.62 -29.90
C VAL A 261 -6.70 -4.80 -30.64
N VAL A 262 -7.60 -3.82 -30.50
CA VAL A 262 -8.94 -3.84 -31.12
C VAL A 262 -9.10 -2.60 -31.98
N ASP A 263 -9.05 -2.77 -33.29
CA ASP A 263 -9.17 -1.71 -34.31
C ASP A 263 -8.17 -0.54 -34.07
N ASN A 264 -8.69 0.62 -33.66
CA ASN A 264 -7.93 1.83 -33.35
C ASN A 264 -7.75 2.05 -31.83
N LYS A 265 -7.92 1.00 -31.02
CA LYS A 265 -7.87 1.08 -29.56
C LYS A 265 -7.04 -0.05 -28.99
N LEU A 266 -6.49 0.19 -27.82
CA LEU A 266 -5.80 -0.80 -27.00
C LEU A 266 -6.60 -0.99 -25.71
N HIS A 267 -7.04 -2.20 -25.42
CA HIS A 267 -7.79 -2.55 -24.20
C HIS A 267 -6.81 -2.84 -23.04
N VAL A 268 -6.79 -2.01 -22.03
CA VAL A 268 -5.87 -2.14 -20.89
C VAL A 268 -6.61 -2.76 -19.73
N VAL A 269 -6.42 -4.06 -19.52
CA VAL A 269 -7.19 -4.88 -18.55
C VAL A 269 -6.32 -5.52 -17.48
N ARG A 270 -5.00 -5.62 -17.68
CA ARG A 270 -4.09 -6.35 -16.80
C ARG A 270 -2.82 -5.57 -16.47
N GLU A 271 -2.13 -6.00 -15.43
CA GLU A 271 -0.83 -5.43 -15.07
C GLU A 271 0.13 -6.46 -14.48
N GLU A 272 1.43 -6.20 -14.60
CA GLU A 272 2.47 -6.92 -13.88
C GLU A 272 2.49 -6.45 -12.41
N VAL A 273 2.39 -7.40 -11.49
CA VAL A 273 2.55 -7.17 -10.06
C VAL A 273 3.63 -8.10 -9.49
N ARG A 274 4.23 -7.68 -8.38
CA ARG A 274 5.15 -8.53 -7.61
C ARG A 274 4.37 -9.22 -6.50
N ASP A 275 4.31 -10.53 -6.53
CA ASP A 275 3.82 -11.34 -5.42
C ASP A 275 4.76 -11.17 -4.21
N GLN A 276 4.21 -10.78 -3.07
CA GLN A 276 5.01 -10.49 -1.87
C GLN A 276 5.43 -11.75 -1.10
N SER A 277 4.74 -12.87 -1.31
CA SER A 277 5.02 -14.14 -0.64
C SER A 277 6.17 -14.89 -1.33
N THR A 278 6.13 -14.93 -2.65
CA THR A 278 7.10 -15.64 -3.50
C THR A 278 8.19 -14.73 -4.06
N ASN A 279 7.99 -13.40 -3.98
CA ASN A 279 8.81 -12.37 -4.62
C ASN A 279 8.89 -12.50 -6.16
N SER A 280 8.05 -13.34 -6.76
CA SER A 280 7.95 -13.52 -8.21
C SER A 280 7.14 -12.41 -8.88
N LEU A 281 7.38 -12.19 -10.18
CA LEU A 281 6.56 -11.32 -11.01
C LEU A 281 5.44 -12.14 -11.64
N GLN A 282 4.20 -11.66 -11.53
CA GLN A 282 3.02 -12.27 -12.13
C GLN A 282 2.15 -11.22 -12.82
N VAL A 283 1.40 -11.65 -13.83
CA VAL A 283 0.38 -10.82 -14.46
C VAL A 283 -0.96 -11.12 -13.78
N VAL A 284 -1.68 -10.06 -13.42
CA VAL A 284 -3.03 -10.13 -12.85
C VAL A 284 -4.03 -9.54 -13.83
N GLU A 285 -5.19 -10.18 -13.97
CA GLU A 285 -6.26 -9.78 -14.89
C GLU A 285 -7.12 -8.63 -14.33
N HIS A 286 -6.46 -7.65 -13.75
CA HIS A 286 -7.04 -6.37 -13.31
C HIS A 286 -5.94 -5.30 -13.26
N THR A 287 -6.32 -4.05 -13.43
CA THR A 287 -5.43 -2.90 -13.27
C THR A 287 -5.42 -2.44 -11.81
N LYS A 288 -4.44 -1.61 -11.44
CA LYS A 288 -4.30 -1.04 -10.08
C LYS A 288 -5.55 -0.33 -9.56
N THR A 289 -6.37 0.19 -10.45
CA THR A 289 -7.62 0.90 -10.12
C THR A 289 -8.86 0.01 -10.23
N ASN A 290 -8.72 -1.25 -10.58
CA ASN A 290 -9.80 -2.20 -10.89
C ASN A 290 -10.78 -1.69 -11.97
N HIS A 291 -10.31 -0.79 -12.85
CA HIS A 291 -11.04 -0.30 -14.00
C HIS A 291 -10.21 -0.54 -15.25
N ASP A 292 -10.72 -1.32 -16.15
CA ASP A 292 -10.21 -1.44 -17.50
C ASP A 292 -10.57 -0.19 -18.33
N ARG A 293 -9.81 0.05 -19.38
CA ARG A 293 -10.01 1.18 -20.26
C ARG A 293 -9.51 0.90 -21.66
N PHE A 294 -10.02 1.66 -22.60
CA PHE A 294 -9.48 1.74 -23.94
C PHE A 294 -8.59 2.97 -24.10
N VAL A 295 -7.40 2.77 -24.64
CA VAL A 295 -6.45 3.82 -24.99
C VAL A 295 -6.39 3.96 -26.50
N THR A 296 -6.34 5.19 -26.99
CA THR A 296 -6.31 5.48 -28.43
C THR A 296 -5.02 4.98 -29.07
N LEU A 297 -5.14 4.10 -30.06
CA LEU A 297 -4.02 3.55 -30.83
C LEU A 297 -3.78 4.38 -32.11
N VAL A 298 -2.94 5.41 -31.99
CA VAL A 298 -2.62 6.32 -33.10
C VAL A 298 -1.81 5.60 -34.20
N PRO A 299 -1.81 6.08 -35.48
CA PRO A 299 -1.10 5.44 -36.59
C PRO A 299 0.40 5.18 -36.30
N LYS A 300 1.08 6.11 -35.64
CA LYS A 300 2.48 5.94 -35.21
C LYS A 300 2.66 4.77 -34.23
N ALA A 301 1.70 4.52 -33.37
CA ALA A 301 1.75 3.41 -32.43
C ALA A 301 1.52 2.07 -33.17
N LYS A 302 0.60 2.02 -34.13
CA LYS A 302 0.40 0.85 -34.99
C LYS A 302 1.65 0.50 -35.77
N ALA A 303 2.31 1.48 -36.38
CA ALA A 303 3.56 1.27 -37.11
C ALA A 303 4.68 0.67 -36.22
N ILE A 304 4.71 0.99 -34.94
CA ILE A 304 5.65 0.33 -34.00
C ILE A 304 5.25 -1.11 -33.73
N LEU A 305 3.95 -1.40 -33.58
CA LEU A 305 3.46 -2.76 -33.39
C LEU A 305 3.73 -3.65 -34.59
N GLU A 306 3.63 -3.12 -35.81
CA GLU A 306 3.93 -3.82 -37.06
C GLU A 306 5.40 -4.26 -37.20
N LEU A 307 6.32 -3.66 -36.44
CA LEU A 307 7.72 -4.09 -36.35
C LEU A 307 7.94 -5.31 -35.45
N ILE A 308 6.91 -5.75 -34.72
CA ILE A 308 7.01 -6.84 -33.76
C ILE A 308 6.33 -8.08 -34.35
N GLU A 309 7.07 -9.17 -34.41
CA GLU A 309 6.51 -10.45 -34.88
C GLU A 309 5.51 -11.01 -33.86
N ASN A 310 4.32 -11.35 -34.33
CA ASN A 310 3.27 -11.98 -33.51
C ASN A 310 3.51 -13.50 -33.37
N GLN A 311 4.50 -13.84 -32.52
CA GLN A 311 4.89 -15.24 -32.28
C GLN A 311 4.53 -15.72 -30.86
N SER A 312 3.91 -14.88 -30.03
CA SER A 312 3.58 -15.20 -28.65
C SER A 312 2.30 -14.51 -28.21
N GLU A 313 1.76 -14.93 -27.08
CA GLU A 313 0.58 -14.30 -26.47
C GLU A 313 0.83 -12.82 -26.11
N TYR A 314 2.02 -12.51 -25.55
CA TYR A 314 2.40 -11.15 -25.17
C TYR A 314 3.08 -10.42 -26.33
N ILE A 315 2.83 -9.10 -26.42
CA ILE A 315 3.39 -8.25 -27.48
C ILE A 315 4.90 -8.12 -27.33
N PHE A 316 5.40 -7.90 -26.11
CA PHE A 316 6.82 -7.64 -25.86
C PHE A 316 7.49 -8.85 -25.22
N MET A 317 8.37 -9.46 -26.00
CA MET A 317 9.11 -10.65 -25.59
C MET A 317 10.62 -10.41 -25.68
N ARG A 318 11.37 -11.09 -24.81
CA ARG A 318 12.83 -11.16 -24.83
C ARG A 318 13.27 -12.56 -24.38
N ASP A 319 14.14 -13.19 -25.13
CA ASP A 319 14.70 -14.51 -24.81
C ASP A 319 13.62 -15.56 -24.46
N GLY A 320 12.51 -15.55 -25.20
CA GLY A 320 11.39 -16.48 -24.99
C GLY A 320 10.51 -16.18 -23.77
N ALA A 321 10.75 -15.09 -23.06
CA ALA A 321 9.96 -14.66 -21.91
C ALA A 321 9.38 -13.25 -22.11
N ARG A 322 8.26 -12.96 -21.47
CA ARG A 322 7.69 -11.62 -21.41
C ARG A 322 8.65 -10.63 -20.76
N ILE A 323 8.80 -9.43 -21.35
CA ILE A 323 9.60 -8.38 -20.72
C ILE A 323 8.98 -7.92 -19.38
N THR A 324 9.78 -7.30 -18.54
CA THR A 324 9.39 -6.85 -17.20
C THR A 324 9.50 -5.34 -17.05
N ALA A 325 8.76 -4.76 -16.10
CA ALA A 325 8.85 -3.35 -15.74
C ALA A 325 10.29 -2.92 -15.37
N ARG A 326 11.10 -3.85 -14.82
CA ARG A 326 12.51 -3.59 -14.50
C ARG A 326 13.34 -3.40 -15.76
N GLN A 327 13.16 -4.20 -16.80
CA GLN A 327 13.89 -4.08 -18.06
C GLN A 327 13.58 -2.75 -18.76
N ILE A 328 12.33 -2.28 -18.75
CA ILE A 328 11.95 -0.94 -19.24
C ILE A 328 12.74 0.15 -18.50
N ASN A 329 12.75 0.14 -17.16
CA ASN A 329 13.49 1.16 -16.40
C ASN A 329 14.99 1.03 -16.60
N TYR A 330 15.54 -0.18 -16.77
CA TYR A 330 16.96 -0.41 -17.07
C TYR A 330 17.37 0.22 -18.41
N VAL A 331 16.54 0.13 -19.46
CA VAL A 331 16.82 0.83 -20.74
C VAL A 331 16.94 2.34 -20.52
N LEU A 332 16.03 2.93 -19.73
CA LEU A 332 16.05 4.37 -19.44
C LEU A 332 17.28 4.77 -18.57
N GLU A 333 17.69 3.92 -17.65
CA GLU A 333 18.92 4.10 -16.84
C GLU A 333 20.15 4.07 -17.75
N LYS A 334 20.26 3.09 -18.65
CA LYS A 334 21.36 2.98 -19.61
C LYS A 334 21.45 4.13 -20.61
N TYR A 335 20.30 4.60 -21.10
CA TYR A 335 20.24 5.83 -21.89
C TYR A 335 20.80 7.02 -21.10
N ALA A 336 20.30 7.24 -19.87
CA ALA A 336 20.74 8.37 -19.06
C ALA A 336 22.25 8.34 -18.74
N GLU A 337 22.76 7.14 -18.42
CA GLU A 337 24.19 6.89 -18.21
C GLU A 337 25.02 7.24 -19.47
N ARG A 338 24.61 6.73 -20.64
CA ARG A 338 25.30 6.98 -21.91
C ARG A 338 25.32 8.46 -22.31
N MET A 339 24.22 9.17 -22.04
CA MET A 339 24.08 10.60 -22.39
C MET A 339 24.56 11.57 -21.30
N GLY A 340 24.98 11.06 -20.13
CA GLY A 340 25.40 11.91 -19.02
C GLY A 340 24.27 12.77 -18.42
N VAL A 341 23.02 12.31 -18.52
CA VAL A 341 21.83 13.05 -18.05
C VAL A 341 21.18 12.38 -16.85
N SER A 342 20.31 13.11 -16.15
CA SER A 342 19.57 12.54 -15.02
C SER A 342 18.53 11.51 -15.48
N THR A 343 18.47 10.37 -14.80
CA THR A 343 17.51 9.29 -15.12
C THR A 343 16.08 9.73 -14.93
N LYS A 344 15.27 9.52 -15.95
CA LYS A 344 13.80 9.68 -15.93
C LYS A 344 13.16 8.31 -16.07
N SER A 345 12.51 7.80 -15.01
CA SER A 345 11.88 6.47 -14.99
C SER A 345 10.65 6.40 -15.91
N SER A 346 10.15 5.19 -16.17
CA SER A 346 8.94 4.94 -16.96
C SER A 346 7.71 5.77 -16.54
N HIS A 347 7.60 6.14 -15.26
CA HIS A 347 6.54 7.04 -14.80
C HIS A 347 6.64 8.45 -15.40
N LYS A 348 7.84 8.90 -15.81
CA LYS A 348 8.03 10.17 -16.50
C LYS A 348 7.57 10.12 -17.95
N ILE A 349 7.63 8.94 -18.60
CA ILE A 349 7.04 8.72 -19.93
C ILE A 349 5.54 9.04 -19.90
N ARG A 350 4.82 8.47 -18.93
CA ARG A 350 3.39 8.71 -18.77
C ARG A 350 3.06 10.18 -18.47
N LYS A 351 3.91 10.87 -17.70
CA LYS A 351 3.79 12.32 -17.49
C LYS A 351 4.04 13.10 -18.76
N THR A 352 5.03 12.72 -19.55
CA THR A 352 5.32 13.34 -20.85
C THR A 352 4.13 13.19 -21.80
N TYR A 353 3.53 12.00 -21.89
CA TYR A 353 2.32 11.76 -22.68
C TYR A 353 1.18 12.73 -22.28
N ALA A 354 0.85 12.79 -20.97
CA ALA A 354 -0.19 13.68 -20.47
C ALA A 354 0.12 15.16 -20.76
N SER A 355 1.37 15.55 -20.58
CA SER A 355 1.83 16.94 -20.81
C SER A 355 1.78 17.33 -22.29
N ASN A 356 2.17 16.40 -23.18
CA ASN A 356 2.10 16.61 -24.63
C ASN A 356 0.65 16.74 -25.12
N LEU A 357 -0.26 15.91 -24.63
CA LEU A 357 -1.68 16.02 -24.95
C LEU A 357 -2.25 17.36 -24.51
N ASN A 358 -1.94 17.77 -23.26
CA ASN A 358 -2.38 19.06 -22.72
C ASN A 358 -1.80 20.23 -23.50
N ALA A 359 -0.51 20.21 -23.86
CA ALA A 359 0.14 21.24 -24.66
C ALA A 359 -0.45 21.38 -26.09
N LYS A 360 -1.09 20.31 -26.60
CA LYS A 360 -1.81 20.29 -27.88
C LYS A 360 -3.29 20.59 -27.73
N GLY A 361 -3.76 21.01 -26.57
CA GLY A 361 -5.14 21.42 -26.32
C GLY A 361 -6.15 20.28 -26.15
N VAL A 362 -5.70 19.05 -25.93
CA VAL A 362 -6.62 17.94 -25.62
C VAL A 362 -7.30 18.21 -24.27
N PRO A 363 -8.64 18.12 -24.19
CA PRO A 363 -9.37 18.40 -22.95
C PRO A 363 -8.87 17.52 -21.78
N LEU A 364 -8.80 18.10 -20.58
CA LEU A 364 -8.29 17.44 -19.38
C LEU A 364 -9.04 16.17 -19.05
N ASP A 365 -10.33 16.11 -19.29
CA ASP A 365 -11.17 14.95 -19.04
C ASP A 365 -10.81 13.78 -19.99
N CYS A 366 -10.57 14.08 -21.26
CA CYS A 366 -10.07 13.07 -22.23
C CYS A 366 -8.70 12.53 -21.78
N ILE A 367 -7.78 13.39 -21.31
CA ILE A 367 -6.47 12.97 -20.78
C ILE A 367 -6.66 12.09 -19.54
N ARG A 368 -7.60 12.44 -18.67
CA ARG A 368 -7.94 11.64 -17.47
C ARG A 368 -8.41 10.25 -17.83
N GLU A 369 -9.29 10.12 -18.83
CA GLU A 369 -9.83 8.84 -19.32
C GLU A 369 -8.73 7.97 -19.96
N GLU A 370 -7.94 8.52 -20.88
CA GLU A 370 -6.80 7.83 -21.50
C GLU A 370 -5.82 7.27 -20.45
N LEU A 371 -5.55 8.05 -19.40
CA LEU A 371 -4.70 7.63 -18.31
C LEU A 371 -5.39 6.68 -17.31
N GLY A 372 -6.71 6.59 -17.28
CA GLY A 372 -7.44 5.84 -16.25
C GLY A 372 -7.23 6.39 -14.83
N HIS A 373 -7.32 7.72 -14.69
CA HIS A 373 -7.31 8.39 -13.40
C HIS A 373 -8.72 8.56 -12.86
N ALA A 374 -8.94 8.24 -11.59
CA ALA A 374 -10.24 8.35 -10.96
C ALA A 374 -10.71 9.80 -10.84
N ASP A 375 -9.78 10.75 -10.65
CA ASP A 375 -10.09 12.16 -10.48
C ASP A 375 -9.14 13.08 -11.27
N ALA A 376 -9.61 14.29 -11.59
CA ALA A 376 -8.87 15.28 -12.36
C ALA A 376 -7.65 15.84 -11.63
N SER A 377 -7.65 15.86 -10.28
CA SER A 377 -6.51 16.36 -9.50
C SER A 377 -5.27 15.48 -9.71
N THR A 378 -5.47 14.18 -9.88
CA THR A 378 -4.40 13.25 -10.22
C THR A 378 -3.82 13.58 -11.61
N THR A 379 -4.67 13.89 -12.60
CA THR A 379 -4.24 14.24 -13.95
C THR A 379 -3.47 15.57 -13.95
N LEU A 380 -3.96 16.58 -13.24
CA LEU A 380 -3.27 17.88 -13.09
C LEU A 380 -1.86 17.72 -12.49
N ALA A 381 -1.66 16.79 -11.55
CA ALA A 381 -0.34 16.49 -10.98
C ALA A 381 0.64 15.82 -11.97
N TYR A 382 0.17 15.40 -13.13
CA TYR A 382 0.97 14.83 -14.22
C TYR A 382 1.34 15.87 -15.29
N ILE A 383 0.66 16.99 -15.35
CA ILE A 383 0.84 18.01 -16.39
C ILE A 383 1.96 18.95 -15.99
N TYR A 384 2.95 19.04 -16.86
CA TYR A 384 4.09 19.94 -16.80
C TYR A 384 4.28 20.59 -18.18
N ASN A 385 5.06 21.66 -18.27
CA ASN A 385 5.45 22.19 -19.57
C ASN A 385 6.47 21.24 -20.24
N PRO A 386 6.13 20.61 -21.39
CA PRO A 386 7.04 19.72 -22.12
C PRO A 386 7.87 20.46 -23.18
N LEU A 387 7.61 21.76 -23.37
CA LEU A 387 8.25 22.58 -24.40
C LEU A 387 9.63 23.07 -23.92
N THR A 388 10.53 23.27 -24.85
CA THR A 388 11.78 23.98 -24.60
C THR A 388 11.52 25.44 -24.23
N GLU A 389 12.54 26.15 -23.75
CA GLU A 389 12.41 27.57 -23.43
C GLU A 389 12.07 28.39 -24.66
N THR A 390 12.71 28.08 -25.81
CA THR A 390 12.45 28.74 -27.11
C THR A 390 11.02 28.46 -27.59
N GLU A 391 10.57 27.22 -27.58
CA GLU A 391 9.20 26.84 -27.97
C GLU A 391 8.16 27.55 -27.07
N THR A 392 8.42 27.58 -25.75
CA THR A 392 7.55 28.27 -24.77
C THR A 392 7.47 29.79 -25.07
N TYR A 393 8.62 30.41 -25.31
CA TYR A 393 8.67 31.82 -25.68
C TYR A 393 7.86 32.11 -26.95
N ASN A 394 8.10 31.34 -28.03
CA ASN A 394 7.39 31.47 -29.29
C ASN A 394 5.87 31.30 -29.14
N LEU A 395 5.45 30.34 -28.32
CA LEU A 395 4.04 30.08 -28.03
C LEU A 395 3.40 31.30 -27.30
N ILE A 396 4.09 31.86 -26.31
CA ILE A 396 3.61 33.07 -25.60
C ILE A 396 3.51 34.25 -26.54
N VAL A 397 4.53 34.51 -27.36
CA VAL A 397 4.53 35.60 -28.35
C VAL A 397 3.38 35.43 -29.36
N SER A 398 3.10 34.24 -29.82
CA SER A 398 2.01 33.96 -30.75
C SER A 398 0.61 34.07 -30.13
N ALA A 399 0.51 34.00 -28.81
CA ALA A 399 -0.76 34.10 -28.08
C ALA A 399 -1.12 35.55 -27.65
N LEU A 400 -0.14 36.47 -27.63
CA LEU A 400 -0.29 37.88 -27.24
C LEU A 400 -0.22 38.79 -28.44
#